data_9831854d25ccf67824b26bbe8b1fad7e
#
_entry.id   9831854d25ccf67824b26bbe8b1fad7e
#
_cell.length_a   1.000
_cell.length_b   1.000
_cell.length_c   1.000
_cell.angle_alpha   90.00
_cell.angle_beta   90.00
_cell.angle_gamma   90.00
#
_symmetry.space_group_name_H-M   'P 1'
#
loop_
_entity.id
_entity.type
_entity.pdbx_description
1 polymer ?
#
loop_
_entity_poly.entity_id
_entity_poly.type
_entity_poly.pdbx_seq_one_letter_code
_entity_poly.pdbx_strand_id
1 'polypeptide(L)'
;MDLSITSSLALIGLLSLACQLLGWRLRLPAILPLLIVGLLLGPGLNILNPDAIFGDVLFPMISLGVAIILFEGALTLNFKEIRGHGRMVTHLVSFGMLITWACIVVGAYNFVDFSWPLAALFGALVVVTGPTVIVPMLRSIQPKSSLGSILRWEGIVIDPIGALFAVLVYEYIVSSADPTGHVLSALGLTLAIGLGLGIIGGYLIAKMLQGHWVPHYLRNVAVLTLMLAAFSFSNDLSEESGLLTVTIMGIWLANVKGLDIEDIIEFKETLTVLLISALFILLASRLDSGTFLSIGWGGVGLLAVVMLVARPLSVWISGIGTDLTSADKWFLSWMAPRGIVAAAVSSLFAIKLQEKQLIEGADLLVPMVFLVIIGTVVIQSLTASWWARRLGVTQEKAQGVIFFGATQFSRQFAKVLATHNINSVLADTNWESIRLARMDNLNVYFGNPASSHAENNLELDGIGRAMIVSPYRQTNPLVSMHYQDEFGENKVFELESSENKHERHQVSRDGNRSLFSEGVTYSKLNSLMAQGSQIKSTGLTEAFDLNEFNALYPKAIPLGVIIGGDFRLITQGSELEKLISTECELISLLPPSEQTEKVENPDK
;
A
#
# COMPACT_ATOMS: atom_id res chain seq x y z
N MET A 1 -10.03 34.53 -17.52
CA MET A 1 -11.42 34.12 -17.26
C MET A 1 -11.50 33.83 -15.77
N ASP A 2 -12.23 34.66 -15.05
CA ASP A 2 -12.42 34.40 -13.62
C ASP A 2 -13.46 33.29 -13.45
N LEU A 3 -12.97 32.10 -13.18
CA LEU A 3 -13.84 30.96 -12.92
C LEU A 3 -14.58 31.17 -11.59
N SER A 4 -15.87 30.88 -11.55
CA SER A 4 -16.59 30.85 -10.27
C SER A 4 -16.04 29.72 -9.37
N ILE A 5 -16.20 29.84 -8.05
CA ILE A 5 -15.79 28.81 -7.09
C ILE A 5 -16.35 27.44 -7.48
N THR A 6 -17.63 27.39 -7.88
CA THR A 6 -18.29 26.15 -8.31
C THR A 6 -17.65 25.54 -9.54
N SER A 7 -17.32 26.37 -10.56
CA SER A 7 -16.67 25.90 -11.79
C SER A 7 -15.24 25.41 -11.51
N SER A 8 -14.52 26.09 -10.62
CA SER A 8 -13.17 25.68 -10.20
C SER A 8 -13.16 24.35 -9.48
N LEU A 9 -14.10 24.12 -8.55
CA LEU A 9 -14.25 22.83 -7.84
C LEU A 9 -14.63 21.71 -8.81
N ALA A 10 -15.55 21.96 -9.75
CA ALA A 10 -15.93 20.98 -10.76
C ALA A 10 -14.75 20.63 -11.68
N LEU A 11 -13.96 21.63 -12.10
CA LEU A 11 -12.76 21.45 -12.93
C LEU A 11 -11.71 20.63 -12.19
N ILE A 12 -11.43 20.94 -10.92
CA ILE A 12 -10.49 20.20 -10.08
C ILE A 12 -10.93 18.74 -9.96
N GLY A 13 -12.22 18.49 -9.69
CA GLY A 13 -12.76 17.13 -9.57
C GLY A 13 -12.60 16.33 -10.88
N LEU A 14 -12.92 16.94 -12.02
CA LEU A 14 -12.83 16.31 -13.33
C LEU A 14 -11.38 16.00 -13.73
N LEU A 15 -10.47 16.94 -13.48
CA LEU A 15 -9.04 16.76 -13.74
C LEU A 15 -8.41 15.76 -12.77
N SER A 16 -8.86 15.73 -11.51
CA SER A 16 -8.46 14.70 -10.54
C SER A 16 -8.76 13.31 -11.06
N LEU A 17 -9.99 13.07 -11.53
CA LEU A 17 -10.39 11.79 -12.12
C LEU A 17 -9.55 11.45 -13.37
N ALA A 18 -9.37 12.42 -14.27
CA ALA A 18 -8.55 12.22 -15.47
C ALA A 18 -7.10 11.84 -15.15
N CYS A 19 -6.49 12.50 -14.16
CA CYS A 19 -5.13 12.21 -13.70
C CYS A 19 -5.03 10.83 -13.04
N GLN A 20 -6.03 10.42 -12.24
CA GLN A 20 -6.08 9.08 -11.65
C GLN A 20 -6.17 7.99 -12.74
N LEU A 21 -7.04 8.17 -13.73
CA LEU A 21 -7.18 7.25 -14.87
C LEU A 21 -5.89 7.19 -15.71
N LEU A 22 -5.24 8.33 -15.93
CA LEU A 22 -3.97 8.39 -16.65
C LEU A 22 -2.86 7.66 -15.88
N GLY A 23 -2.76 7.88 -14.58
CA GLY A 23 -1.81 7.19 -13.71
C GLY A 23 -2.01 5.67 -13.75
N TRP A 24 -3.25 5.22 -13.62
CA TRP A 24 -3.60 3.80 -13.73
C TRP A 24 -3.21 3.20 -15.09
N ARG A 25 -3.55 3.89 -16.19
CA ARG A 25 -3.27 3.41 -17.56
C ARG A 25 -1.77 3.35 -17.87
N LEU A 26 -1.00 4.33 -17.40
CA LEU A 26 0.45 4.42 -17.63
C LEU A 26 1.25 3.65 -16.57
N ARG A 27 0.60 3.09 -15.54
CA ARG A 27 1.23 2.46 -14.37
C ARG A 27 2.21 3.40 -13.66
N LEU A 28 1.86 4.67 -13.60
CA LEU A 28 2.59 5.71 -12.88
C LEU A 28 1.78 6.16 -11.66
N PRO A 29 2.44 6.61 -10.58
CA PRO A 29 1.72 7.24 -9.47
C PRO A 29 0.93 8.46 -9.97
N ALA A 30 -0.36 8.52 -9.62
CA ALA A 30 -1.27 9.58 -10.07
C ALA A 30 -0.82 10.99 -9.64
N ILE A 31 0.02 11.08 -8.62
CA ILE A 31 0.59 12.34 -8.12
C ILE A 31 1.39 13.07 -9.20
N LEU A 32 2.08 12.37 -10.10
CA LEU A 32 2.83 12.98 -11.19
C LEU A 32 1.93 13.81 -12.13
N PRO A 33 0.89 13.23 -12.76
CA PRO A 33 -0.02 14.02 -13.59
C PRO A 33 -0.78 15.09 -12.79
N LEU A 34 -1.10 14.86 -11.50
CA LEU A 34 -1.75 15.87 -10.67
C LEU A 34 -0.87 17.12 -10.46
N LEU A 35 0.41 16.94 -10.16
CA LEU A 35 1.37 18.04 -10.05
C LEU A 35 1.55 18.78 -11.37
N ILE A 36 1.68 18.06 -12.49
CA ILE A 36 1.83 18.66 -13.81
C ILE A 36 0.60 19.50 -14.15
N VAL A 37 -0.60 18.97 -13.93
CA VAL A 37 -1.86 19.68 -14.17
C VAL A 37 -1.97 20.91 -13.28
N GLY A 38 -1.62 20.81 -11.99
CA GLY A 38 -1.61 21.96 -11.07
C GLY A 38 -0.67 23.07 -11.53
N LEU A 39 0.56 22.70 -11.94
CA LEU A 39 1.54 23.65 -12.48
C LEU A 39 1.08 24.31 -13.81
N LEU A 40 0.40 23.53 -14.67
CA LEU A 40 -0.13 24.07 -15.92
C LEU A 40 -1.30 25.03 -15.67
N LEU A 41 -2.23 24.70 -14.77
CA LEU A 41 -3.39 25.54 -14.51
C LEU A 41 -3.07 26.80 -13.69
N GLY A 42 -2.10 26.71 -12.78
CA GLY A 42 -1.61 27.84 -11.98
C GLY A 42 -0.63 28.69 -12.77
N PRO A 43 0.69 28.52 -12.54
CA PRO A 43 1.71 29.38 -13.12
C PRO A 43 1.79 29.31 -14.64
N GLY A 44 1.40 28.21 -15.29
CA GLY A 44 1.46 28.04 -16.74
C GLY A 44 0.42 28.83 -17.50
N LEU A 45 -0.85 28.69 -17.15
CA LEU A 45 -1.99 29.25 -17.86
C LEU A 45 -2.71 30.36 -17.09
N ASN A 46 -2.41 30.54 -15.81
CA ASN A 46 -3.10 31.47 -14.90
C ASN A 46 -4.64 31.30 -14.89
N ILE A 47 -5.12 30.06 -15.01
CA ILE A 47 -6.55 29.72 -14.99
C ILE A 47 -7.03 29.51 -13.55
N LEU A 48 -6.19 28.89 -12.71
CA LEU A 48 -6.54 28.53 -11.34
C LEU A 48 -5.61 29.26 -10.37
N ASN A 49 -6.19 30.23 -9.64
CA ASN A 49 -5.54 30.92 -8.53
C ASN A 49 -6.27 30.58 -7.24
N PRO A 50 -5.79 29.61 -6.44
CA PRO A 50 -6.48 29.17 -5.24
C PRO A 50 -6.66 30.26 -4.20
N ASP A 51 -5.68 31.16 -4.02
CA ASP A 51 -5.78 32.25 -3.05
C ASP A 51 -6.87 33.25 -3.43
N ALA A 52 -7.02 33.57 -4.71
CA ALA A 52 -8.09 34.44 -5.19
C ALA A 52 -9.48 33.78 -5.13
N ILE A 53 -9.56 32.45 -5.30
CA ILE A 53 -10.82 31.70 -5.34
C ILE A 53 -11.33 31.38 -3.93
N PHE A 54 -10.46 30.89 -3.05
CA PHE A 54 -10.83 30.38 -1.73
C PHE A 54 -10.50 31.36 -0.58
N GLY A 55 -9.61 32.33 -0.79
CA GLY A 55 -9.21 33.31 0.23
C GLY A 55 -8.79 32.63 1.53
N ASP A 56 -9.28 33.15 2.66
CA ASP A 56 -8.92 32.67 4.01
C ASP A 56 -9.40 31.24 4.32
N VAL A 57 -10.32 30.68 3.52
CA VAL A 57 -10.85 29.32 3.74
C VAL A 57 -9.90 28.26 3.19
N LEU A 58 -8.94 28.62 2.32
CA LEU A 58 -8.04 27.68 1.67
C LEU A 58 -7.24 26.84 2.68
N PHE A 59 -6.57 27.49 3.64
CA PHE A 59 -5.74 26.79 4.61
C PHE A 59 -6.52 25.90 5.57
N PRO A 60 -7.64 26.33 6.16
CA PRO A 60 -8.51 25.43 6.92
C PRO A 60 -8.97 24.22 6.13
N MET A 61 -9.33 24.37 4.84
CA MET A 61 -9.71 23.25 3.99
C MET A 61 -8.55 22.26 3.77
N ILE A 62 -7.35 22.77 3.51
CA ILE A 62 -6.15 21.95 3.36
C ILE A 62 -5.87 21.19 4.66
N SER A 63 -5.91 21.88 5.80
CA SER A 63 -5.65 21.29 7.12
C SER A 63 -6.63 20.17 7.48
N LEU A 64 -7.93 20.38 7.24
CA LEU A 64 -8.96 19.34 7.43
C LEU A 64 -8.75 18.15 6.47
N GLY A 65 -8.40 18.45 5.21
CA GLY A 65 -8.08 17.38 4.24
C GLY A 65 -6.89 16.54 4.67
N VAL A 66 -5.82 17.16 5.14
CA VAL A 66 -4.64 16.46 5.70
C VAL A 66 -5.01 15.65 6.93
N ALA A 67 -5.84 16.16 7.83
CA ALA A 67 -6.30 15.42 9.01
C ALA A 67 -7.06 14.13 8.63
N ILE A 68 -7.95 14.20 7.63
CA ILE A 68 -8.67 13.02 7.12
C ILE A 68 -7.70 11.98 6.55
N ILE A 69 -6.75 12.43 5.74
CA ILE A 69 -5.76 11.54 5.10
C ILE A 69 -4.87 10.86 6.16
N LEU A 70 -4.39 11.61 7.16
CA LEU A 70 -3.58 11.06 8.24
C LEU A 70 -4.36 10.06 9.09
N PHE A 71 -5.60 10.36 9.41
CA PHE A 71 -6.45 9.44 10.17
C PHE A 71 -6.70 8.14 9.41
N GLU A 72 -7.00 8.23 8.11
CA GLU A 72 -7.18 7.04 7.25
C GLU A 72 -5.88 6.23 7.18
N GLY A 73 -4.75 6.89 6.91
CA GLY A 73 -3.46 6.22 6.93
C GLY A 73 -3.18 5.53 8.28
N ALA A 74 -3.49 6.19 9.39
CA ALA A 74 -3.31 5.63 10.73
C ALA A 74 -4.23 4.41 11.02
N LEU A 75 -5.43 4.35 10.42
CA LEU A 75 -6.31 3.18 10.51
C LEU A 75 -5.73 1.93 9.84
N THR A 76 -4.78 2.08 8.94
CA THR A 76 -4.09 0.94 8.30
C THR A 76 -2.89 0.43 9.10
N LEU A 77 -2.51 1.08 10.21
CA LEU A 77 -1.33 0.73 11.00
C LEU A 77 -1.63 -0.35 12.05
N ASN A 78 -1.37 -1.59 11.71
CA ASN A 78 -1.50 -2.71 12.64
C ASN A 78 -0.15 -3.04 13.30
N PHE A 79 -0.08 -3.06 14.64
CA PHE A 79 1.14 -3.41 15.38
C PHE A 79 1.65 -4.83 15.09
N LYS A 80 0.81 -5.73 14.57
CA LYS A 80 1.25 -7.07 14.17
C LYS A 80 2.14 -7.04 12.94
N GLU A 81 1.87 -6.17 11.97
CA GLU A 81 2.64 -6.06 10.72
C GLU A 81 4.08 -5.57 10.95
N ILE A 82 4.29 -4.78 12.01
CA ILE A 82 5.62 -4.23 12.30
C ILE A 82 6.49 -5.14 13.17
N ARG A 83 5.98 -6.32 13.59
CA ARG A 83 6.76 -7.27 14.37
C ARG A 83 8.02 -7.68 13.63
N GLY A 84 9.19 -7.48 14.29
CA GLY A 84 10.51 -7.70 13.71
C GLY A 84 11.17 -6.47 13.09
N HIS A 85 10.40 -5.47 12.64
CA HIS A 85 10.95 -4.28 11.96
C HIS A 85 10.75 -2.97 12.76
N GLY A 86 10.11 -3.02 13.92
CA GLY A 86 9.80 -1.85 14.74
C GLY A 86 11.02 -1.02 15.16
N ARG A 87 12.18 -1.67 15.36
CA ARG A 87 13.44 -0.96 15.65
C ARG A 87 13.84 -0.03 14.52
N MET A 88 13.75 -0.49 13.28
CA MET A 88 14.09 0.34 12.11
C MET A 88 13.20 1.57 12.02
N VAL A 89 11.88 1.42 12.17
CA VAL A 89 10.94 2.55 12.14
C VAL A 89 11.21 3.51 13.28
N THR A 90 11.37 3.00 14.52
CA THR A 90 11.67 3.86 15.68
C THR A 90 12.96 4.65 15.49
N HIS A 91 14.01 4.02 14.96
CA HIS A 91 15.27 4.71 14.69
C HIS A 91 15.12 5.75 13.57
N LEU A 92 14.38 5.45 12.49
CA LEU A 92 14.14 6.39 11.39
C LEU A 92 13.40 7.63 11.85
N VAL A 93 12.35 7.45 12.65
CA VAL A 93 11.49 8.55 13.12
C VAL A 93 12.14 9.36 14.27
N SER A 94 13.16 8.83 14.95
CA SER A 94 13.90 9.52 16.00
C SER A 94 15.26 10.02 15.50
N PHE A 95 16.31 9.22 15.62
CA PHE A 95 17.67 9.62 15.25
C PHE A 95 17.80 9.90 13.74
N GLY A 96 17.13 9.10 12.91
CA GLY A 96 17.16 9.28 11.47
C GLY A 96 16.55 10.63 11.04
N MET A 97 15.48 11.05 11.70
CA MET A 97 14.89 12.38 11.51
C MET A 97 15.88 13.49 11.84
N LEU A 98 16.55 13.43 12.99
CA LEU A 98 17.53 14.44 13.39
C LEU A 98 18.74 14.51 12.46
N ILE A 99 19.24 13.35 11.99
CA ILE A 99 20.33 13.29 11.01
C ILE A 99 19.90 13.93 9.69
N THR A 100 18.70 13.59 9.21
CA THR A 100 18.13 14.16 7.99
C THR A 100 18.00 15.66 8.13
N TRP A 101 17.44 16.15 9.25
CA TRP A 101 17.33 17.56 9.56
C TRP A 101 18.69 18.27 9.53
N ALA A 102 19.69 17.78 10.25
CA ALA A 102 21.03 18.38 10.29
C ALA A 102 21.67 18.47 8.90
N CYS A 103 21.57 17.41 8.10
CA CYS A 103 22.09 17.42 6.71
C CYS A 103 21.38 18.46 5.84
N ILE A 104 20.04 18.59 5.96
CA ILE A 104 19.26 19.56 5.20
C ILE A 104 19.61 21.00 5.64
N VAL A 105 19.75 21.26 6.95
CA VAL A 105 20.16 22.57 7.47
C VAL A 105 21.48 23.00 6.88
N VAL A 106 22.51 22.13 6.94
CA VAL A 106 23.82 22.39 6.36
C VAL A 106 23.73 22.58 4.84
N GLY A 107 22.93 21.80 4.15
CA GLY A 107 22.69 21.94 2.71
C GLY A 107 22.01 23.27 2.36
N ALA A 108 20.96 23.66 3.06
CA ALA A 108 20.25 24.92 2.82
C ALA A 108 21.13 26.14 3.08
N TYR A 109 21.94 26.12 4.13
CA TYR A 109 22.90 27.15 4.42
C TYR A 109 23.95 27.32 3.31
N ASN A 110 24.51 26.20 2.79
CA ASN A 110 25.63 26.27 1.84
C ASN A 110 25.22 26.45 0.37
N PHE A 111 24.03 25.97 -0.01
CA PHE A 111 23.58 25.95 -1.42
C PHE A 111 22.56 27.03 -1.75
N VAL A 112 21.79 27.52 -0.74
CA VAL A 112 20.69 28.46 -0.95
C VAL A 112 20.92 29.77 -0.21
N ASP A 113 22.03 29.89 0.53
CA ASP A 113 22.41 31.05 1.35
C ASP A 113 21.33 31.41 2.39
N PHE A 114 20.59 30.44 2.89
CA PHE A 114 19.65 30.66 3.98
C PHE A 114 20.38 31.00 5.28
N SER A 115 19.84 31.94 6.04
CA SER A 115 20.30 32.16 7.42
C SER A 115 20.13 30.91 8.27
N TRP A 116 20.94 30.68 9.30
CA TRP A 116 20.85 29.51 10.16
C TRP A 116 19.43 29.25 10.72
N PRO A 117 18.68 30.28 11.20
CA PRO A 117 17.31 30.06 11.65
C PRO A 117 16.37 29.60 10.52
N LEU A 118 16.46 30.22 9.34
CA LEU A 118 15.63 29.86 8.20
C LEU A 118 15.98 28.45 7.66
N ALA A 119 17.27 28.12 7.60
CA ALA A 119 17.74 26.79 7.23
C ALA A 119 17.26 25.71 8.22
N ALA A 120 17.28 26.02 9.54
CA ALA A 120 16.77 25.12 10.57
C ALA A 120 15.26 24.86 10.42
N LEU A 121 14.47 25.91 10.17
CA LEU A 121 13.03 25.79 9.94
C LEU A 121 12.73 25.03 8.65
N PHE A 122 13.42 25.39 7.55
CA PHE A 122 13.32 24.68 6.28
C PHE A 122 13.62 23.18 6.44
N GLY A 123 14.71 22.85 7.13
CA GLY A 123 15.07 21.45 7.42
C GLY A 123 13.99 20.71 8.20
N ALA A 124 13.39 21.36 9.21
CA ALA A 124 12.32 20.78 10.01
C ALA A 124 11.05 20.50 9.19
N LEU A 125 10.71 21.39 8.26
CA LEU A 125 9.59 21.20 7.34
C LEU A 125 9.83 20.07 6.34
N VAL A 126 11.04 20.00 5.79
CA VAL A 126 11.38 19.06 4.71
C VAL A 126 11.76 17.68 5.25
N VAL A 127 12.02 17.49 6.54
CA VAL A 127 12.37 16.19 7.13
C VAL A 127 11.24 15.17 6.99
N VAL A 128 10.00 15.62 6.91
CA VAL A 128 8.79 14.80 6.84
C VAL A 128 8.71 14.04 5.52
N THR A 129 8.50 12.73 5.58
CA THR A 129 8.16 11.89 4.41
C THR A 129 6.64 11.67 4.38
N GLY A 130 5.98 12.01 3.27
CA GLY A 130 4.51 12.00 3.23
C GLY A 130 3.91 10.65 2.91
N PRO A 131 2.99 10.12 3.73
CA PRO A 131 2.27 8.87 3.45
C PRO A 131 1.40 8.99 2.20
N THR A 132 0.88 10.19 1.91
CA THR A 132 0.09 10.52 0.74
C THR A 132 0.79 10.21 -0.59
N VAL A 133 2.11 10.23 -0.60
CA VAL A 133 2.96 9.94 -1.76
C VAL A 133 3.48 8.51 -1.71
N ILE A 134 3.90 8.04 -0.53
CA ILE A 134 4.50 6.71 -0.36
C ILE A 134 3.50 5.61 -0.68
N VAL A 135 2.26 5.67 -0.17
CA VAL A 135 1.26 4.61 -0.35
C VAL A 135 0.94 4.34 -1.83
N PRO A 136 0.61 5.35 -2.67
CA PRO A 136 0.43 5.13 -4.10
C PRO A 136 1.67 4.59 -4.81
N MET A 137 2.87 5.03 -4.41
CA MET A 137 4.12 4.51 -4.97
C MET A 137 4.34 3.04 -4.63
N LEU A 138 4.08 2.62 -3.39
CA LEU A 138 4.21 1.22 -2.96
C LEU A 138 3.26 0.30 -3.75
N ARG A 139 2.04 0.75 -4.05
CA ARG A 139 1.10 0.01 -4.91
C ARG A 139 1.66 -0.23 -6.33
N SER A 140 2.42 0.73 -6.87
CA SER A 140 3.04 0.62 -8.20
C SER A 140 4.31 -0.23 -8.19
N ILE A 141 5.14 -0.14 -7.15
CA ILE A 141 6.46 -0.79 -7.05
C ILE A 141 6.34 -2.23 -6.59
N GLN A 142 5.38 -2.50 -5.70
CA GLN A 142 5.17 -3.79 -5.02
C GLN A 142 6.48 -4.35 -4.41
N PRO A 143 7.10 -3.63 -3.45
CA PRO A 143 8.28 -4.14 -2.76
C PRO A 143 7.92 -5.29 -1.82
N LYS A 144 8.93 -5.97 -1.26
CA LYS A 144 8.73 -6.95 -0.18
C LYS A 144 7.85 -6.37 0.92
N SER A 145 6.95 -7.17 1.48
CA SER A 145 5.97 -6.77 2.51
C SER A 145 6.63 -6.02 3.69
N SER A 146 7.77 -6.50 4.18
CA SER A 146 8.55 -5.86 5.24
C SER A 146 8.99 -4.43 4.91
N LEU A 147 9.45 -4.19 3.67
CA LEU A 147 9.89 -2.86 3.23
C LEU A 147 8.70 -1.91 3.02
N GLY A 148 7.60 -2.44 2.48
CA GLY A 148 6.34 -1.71 2.36
C GLY A 148 5.81 -1.25 3.72
N SER A 149 5.81 -2.14 4.71
CA SER A 149 5.39 -1.83 6.08
C SER A 149 6.30 -0.79 6.74
N ILE A 150 7.64 -0.91 6.63
CA ILE A 150 8.57 0.09 7.19
C ILE A 150 8.29 1.48 6.61
N LEU A 151 8.16 1.61 5.29
CA LEU A 151 7.93 2.91 4.63
C LEU A 151 6.55 3.50 4.98
N ARG A 152 5.51 2.66 5.07
CA ARG A 152 4.17 3.08 5.47
C ARG A 152 4.16 3.61 6.91
N TRP A 153 4.72 2.84 7.84
CA TRP A 153 4.82 3.24 9.25
C TRP A 153 5.66 4.50 9.43
N GLU A 154 6.82 4.57 8.77
CA GLU A 154 7.65 5.77 8.79
C GLU A 154 6.85 6.98 8.31
N GLY A 155 6.24 6.91 7.11
CA GLY A 155 5.54 8.04 6.52
C GLY A 155 4.38 8.56 7.38
N ILE A 156 3.60 7.66 8.00
CA ILE A 156 2.45 8.05 8.81
C ILE A 156 2.86 8.61 10.18
N VAL A 157 3.87 8.00 10.81
CA VAL A 157 4.30 8.42 12.16
C VAL A 157 5.18 9.67 12.11
N ILE A 158 5.97 9.86 11.05
CA ILE A 158 6.86 11.04 10.94
C ILE A 158 6.09 12.32 10.64
N ASP A 159 4.92 12.24 9.99
CA ASP A 159 4.13 13.42 9.62
C ASP A 159 3.76 14.29 10.84
N PRO A 160 3.05 13.79 11.87
CA PRO A 160 2.72 14.60 13.05
C PRO A 160 3.97 14.96 13.88
N ILE A 161 4.98 14.09 13.95
CA ILE A 161 6.22 14.36 14.68
C ILE A 161 7.02 15.47 13.99
N GLY A 162 7.10 15.45 12.67
CA GLY A 162 7.82 16.47 11.91
C GLY A 162 7.11 17.82 11.89
N ALA A 163 5.76 17.82 11.81
CA ALA A 163 4.97 19.05 11.95
C ALA A 163 5.21 19.67 13.33
N LEU A 164 5.14 18.88 14.40
CA LEU A 164 5.45 19.31 15.75
C LEU A 164 6.89 19.84 15.86
N PHE A 165 7.86 19.14 15.27
CA PHE A 165 9.25 19.57 15.26
C PHE A 165 9.44 20.91 14.55
N ALA A 166 8.74 21.14 13.44
CA ALA A 166 8.77 22.43 12.73
C ALA A 166 8.16 23.56 13.58
N VAL A 167 7.08 23.30 14.32
CA VAL A 167 6.52 24.26 15.30
C VAL A 167 7.54 24.61 16.37
N LEU A 168 8.24 23.60 16.94
CA LEU A 168 9.26 23.84 17.96
C LEU A 168 10.43 24.69 17.47
N VAL A 169 10.89 24.42 16.24
CA VAL A 169 11.96 25.23 15.62
C VAL A 169 11.45 26.66 15.37
N TYR A 170 10.22 26.82 14.92
CA TYR A 170 9.60 28.14 14.73
C TYR A 170 9.47 28.90 16.06
N GLU A 171 8.95 28.28 17.10
CA GLU A 171 8.84 28.88 18.44
C GLU A 171 10.21 29.30 19.01
N TYR A 172 11.23 28.45 18.81
CA TYR A 172 12.61 28.78 19.20
C TYR A 172 13.12 30.04 18.49
N ILE A 173 12.79 30.21 17.21
CA ILE A 173 13.20 31.38 16.41
C ILE A 173 12.49 32.65 16.87
N VAL A 174 11.20 32.55 17.22
CA VAL A 174 10.36 33.73 17.57
C VAL A 174 10.53 34.13 19.03
N SER A 175 10.90 33.22 19.92
CA SER A 175 11.01 33.48 21.36
C SER A 175 12.30 34.26 21.68
N SER A 176 12.15 35.44 22.28
CA SER A 176 13.25 36.36 22.56
C SER A 176 13.76 36.34 24.01
N ALA A 177 12.99 35.81 24.97
CA ALA A 177 13.32 35.96 26.40
C ALA A 177 13.84 34.68 27.10
N ASP A 178 13.25 33.51 26.86
CA ASP A 178 13.71 32.19 27.32
C ASP A 178 13.31 31.11 26.30
N PRO A 179 14.11 30.94 25.23
CA PRO A 179 13.75 30.04 24.14
C PRO A 179 13.62 28.58 24.59
N THR A 180 14.48 28.11 25.49
CA THR A 180 14.52 26.69 25.88
C THR A 180 13.38 26.29 26.81
N GLY A 181 13.05 27.11 27.79
CA GLY A 181 11.93 26.85 28.70
C GLY A 181 10.58 26.91 27.98
N HIS A 182 10.42 27.89 27.09
CA HIS A 182 9.20 28.06 26.33
C HIS A 182 8.97 26.89 25.34
N VAL A 183 9.99 26.52 24.58
CA VAL A 183 9.95 25.39 23.64
C VAL A 183 9.64 24.08 24.37
N LEU A 184 10.25 23.81 25.52
CA LEU A 184 10.00 22.58 26.28
C LEU A 184 8.56 22.51 26.84
N SER A 185 8.04 23.65 27.30
CA SER A 185 6.64 23.73 27.78
C SER A 185 5.64 23.57 26.63
N ALA A 186 5.88 24.20 25.48
CA ALA A 186 5.06 24.05 24.27
C ALA A 186 5.04 22.59 23.80
N LEU A 187 6.21 21.94 23.69
CA LEU A 187 6.32 20.53 23.35
C LEU A 187 5.53 19.64 24.31
N GLY A 188 5.73 19.84 25.63
CA GLY A 188 5.03 19.06 26.65
C GLY A 188 3.52 19.19 26.54
N LEU A 189 3.03 20.41 26.32
CA LEU A 189 1.61 20.71 26.17
C LEU A 189 1.03 20.07 24.91
N THR A 190 1.67 20.26 23.75
CA THR A 190 1.23 19.70 22.47
C THR A 190 1.20 18.18 22.48
N LEU A 191 2.22 17.55 23.04
CA LEU A 191 2.24 16.10 23.23
C LEU A 191 1.15 15.62 24.19
N ALA A 192 0.95 16.30 25.31
CA ALA A 192 -0.08 15.92 26.29
C ALA A 192 -1.50 16.04 25.70
N ILE A 193 -1.77 17.13 24.98
CA ILE A 193 -3.07 17.35 24.31
C ILE A 193 -3.26 16.34 23.18
N GLY A 194 -2.28 16.20 22.27
CA GLY A 194 -2.39 15.32 21.12
C GLY A 194 -2.55 13.84 21.50
N LEU A 195 -1.73 13.35 22.42
CA LEU A 195 -1.84 11.99 22.93
C LEU A 195 -3.12 11.80 23.77
N GLY A 196 -3.41 12.74 24.66
CA GLY A 196 -4.58 12.65 25.55
C GLY A 196 -5.90 12.63 24.77
N LEU A 197 -6.11 13.62 23.91
CA LEU A 197 -7.33 13.69 23.09
C LEU A 197 -7.37 12.55 22.05
N GLY A 198 -6.22 12.15 21.51
CA GLY A 198 -6.13 11.04 20.58
C GLY A 198 -6.57 9.71 21.21
N ILE A 199 -6.07 9.38 22.41
CA ILE A 199 -6.46 8.17 23.14
C ILE A 199 -7.93 8.24 23.58
N ILE A 200 -8.37 9.36 24.16
CA ILE A 200 -9.75 9.53 24.60
C ILE A 200 -10.71 9.43 23.43
N GLY A 201 -10.44 10.15 22.34
CA GLY A 201 -11.26 10.14 21.13
C GLY A 201 -11.32 8.76 20.47
N GLY A 202 -10.17 8.09 20.33
CA GLY A 202 -10.08 6.73 19.81
C GLY A 202 -10.86 5.72 20.66
N TYR A 203 -10.73 5.81 22.00
CA TYR A 203 -11.48 4.96 22.93
C TYR A 203 -13.00 5.21 22.84
N LEU A 204 -13.43 6.47 22.80
CA LEU A 204 -14.85 6.82 22.71
C LEU A 204 -15.48 6.32 21.40
N ILE A 205 -14.79 6.51 20.27
CA ILE A 205 -15.24 5.99 18.97
C ILE A 205 -15.29 4.47 18.99
N ALA A 206 -14.25 3.79 19.49
CA ALA A 206 -14.25 2.33 19.59
C ALA A 206 -15.43 1.82 20.43
N LYS A 207 -15.68 2.42 21.59
CA LYS A 207 -16.82 2.06 22.45
C LYS A 207 -18.18 2.33 21.80
N MET A 208 -18.31 3.43 21.07
CA MET A 208 -19.51 3.77 20.30
C MET A 208 -19.81 2.71 19.23
N LEU A 209 -18.79 2.27 18.51
CA LEU A 209 -18.89 1.26 17.44
C LEU A 209 -19.19 -0.12 18.03
N GLN A 210 -18.46 -0.56 19.06
CA GLN A 210 -18.70 -1.84 19.75
C GLN A 210 -20.07 -1.90 20.43
N GLY A 211 -20.54 -0.79 21.01
CA GLY A 211 -21.83 -0.69 21.66
C GLY A 211 -23.01 -0.57 20.71
N HIS A 212 -22.76 -0.52 19.38
CA HIS A 212 -23.80 -0.31 18.36
C HIS A 212 -24.71 0.89 18.64
N TRP A 213 -24.13 1.99 19.21
CA TRP A 213 -24.91 3.19 19.54
C TRP A 213 -25.36 3.96 18.31
N VAL A 214 -24.68 3.73 17.18
CA VAL A 214 -24.96 4.39 15.90
C VAL A 214 -25.39 3.35 14.88
N PRO A 215 -26.51 3.57 14.13
CA PRO A 215 -26.92 2.71 13.03
C PRO A 215 -25.81 2.56 11.98
N HIS A 216 -25.76 1.42 11.29
CA HIS A 216 -24.69 1.10 10.34
C HIS A 216 -24.45 2.20 9.29
N TYR A 217 -25.52 2.75 8.70
CA TYR A 217 -25.43 3.81 7.68
C TYR A 217 -24.89 5.16 8.19
N LEU A 218 -24.84 5.39 9.50
CA LEU A 218 -24.27 6.60 10.10
C LEU A 218 -22.86 6.41 10.66
N ARG A 219 -22.32 5.18 10.72
CA ARG A 219 -21.02 4.90 11.34
C ARG A 219 -19.90 5.72 10.71
N ASN A 220 -19.82 5.74 9.39
CA ASN A 220 -18.78 6.46 8.66
C ASN A 220 -18.85 7.98 8.91
N VAL A 221 -20.06 8.53 8.88
CA VAL A 221 -20.30 9.97 9.14
C VAL A 221 -19.96 10.32 10.59
N ALA A 222 -20.38 9.48 11.56
CA ALA A 222 -20.11 9.73 12.98
C ALA A 222 -18.60 9.70 13.27
N VAL A 223 -17.88 8.70 12.75
CA VAL A 223 -16.42 8.61 12.93
C VAL A 223 -15.71 9.81 12.31
N LEU A 224 -16.08 10.19 11.08
CA LEU A 224 -15.51 11.35 10.40
C LEU A 224 -15.76 12.65 11.19
N THR A 225 -17.01 12.87 11.61
CA THR A 225 -17.38 14.09 12.32
C THR A 225 -16.71 14.20 13.69
N LEU A 226 -16.66 13.10 14.45
CA LEU A 226 -16.00 13.07 15.76
C LEU A 226 -14.49 13.28 15.63
N MET A 227 -13.87 12.71 14.60
CA MET A 227 -12.45 12.90 14.31
C MET A 227 -12.16 14.37 13.96
N LEU A 228 -12.95 14.99 13.07
CA LEU A 228 -12.77 16.40 12.71
C LEU A 228 -13.02 17.33 13.90
N ALA A 229 -14.00 17.03 14.75
CA ALA A 229 -14.22 17.79 15.98
C ALA A 229 -13.05 17.67 16.95
N ALA A 230 -12.49 16.47 17.13
CA ALA A 230 -11.31 16.26 17.97
C ALA A 230 -10.08 16.98 17.41
N PHE A 231 -9.88 16.95 16.09
CA PHE A 231 -8.82 17.68 15.39
C PHE A 231 -8.91 19.18 15.63
N SER A 232 -10.07 19.78 15.39
CA SER A 232 -10.28 21.22 15.58
C SER A 232 -10.09 21.61 17.03
N PHE A 233 -10.73 20.89 17.97
CA PHE A 233 -10.61 21.16 19.39
C PHE A 233 -9.16 21.03 19.90
N SER A 234 -8.42 20.07 19.39
CA SER A 234 -7.01 19.91 19.74
C SER A 234 -6.17 21.11 19.26
N ASN A 235 -6.37 21.55 18.02
CA ASN A 235 -5.65 22.70 17.46
C ASN A 235 -6.01 24.03 18.17
N ASP A 236 -7.25 24.17 18.63
CA ASP A 236 -7.65 25.34 19.44
C ASP A 236 -6.92 25.40 20.79
N LEU A 237 -6.56 24.24 21.36
CA LEU A 237 -5.80 24.15 22.61
C LEU A 237 -4.30 24.32 22.40
N SER A 238 -3.75 23.78 21.33
CA SER A 238 -2.33 23.89 20.97
C SER A 238 -2.15 23.72 19.47
N GLU A 239 -1.49 24.67 18.82
CA GLU A 239 -1.24 24.62 17.37
C GLU A 239 -0.60 23.30 16.95
N GLU A 240 -1.06 22.72 15.83
CA GLU A 240 -0.58 21.48 15.21
C GLU A 240 -0.75 20.19 16.04
N SER A 241 -1.32 20.27 17.27
CA SER A 241 -1.60 19.08 18.09
C SER A 241 -2.68 18.19 17.48
N GLY A 242 -3.55 18.75 16.65
CA GLY A 242 -4.64 18.03 15.98
C GLY A 242 -4.14 16.92 15.06
N LEU A 243 -3.01 17.11 14.36
CA LEU A 243 -2.42 16.08 13.51
C LEU A 243 -2.00 14.86 14.33
N LEU A 244 -1.39 15.09 15.50
CA LEU A 244 -1.04 14.02 16.42
C LEU A 244 -2.30 13.33 16.98
N THR A 245 -3.33 14.13 17.35
CA THR A 245 -4.62 13.62 17.86
C THR A 245 -5.24 12.63 16.89
N VAL A 246 -5.43 13.01 15.63
CA VAL A 246 -6.08 12.13 14.64
C VAL A 246 -5.24 10.91 14.30
N THR A 247 -3.93 11.04 14.29
CA THR A 247 -3.03 9.90 14.07
C THR A 247 -3.14 8.88 15.20
N ILE A 248 -3.10 9.33 16.47
CA ILE A 248 -3.27 8.44 17.64
C ILE A 248 -4.67 7.82 17.67
N MET A 249 -5.73 8.57 17.33
CA MET A 249 -7.10 8.04 17.22
C MET A 249 -7.16 6.91 16.17
N GLY A 250 -6.57 7.10 14.99
CA GLY A 250 -6.53 6.10 13.93
C GLY A 250 -5.77 4.84 14.34
N ILE A 251 -4.56 4.99 14.91
CA ILE A 251 -3.76 3.87 15.42
C ILE A 251 -4.51 3.11 16.52
N TRP A 252 -5.20 3.83 17.42
CA TRP A 252 -6.00 3.21 18.46
C TRP A 252 -7.09 2.32 17.88
N LEU A 253 -7.88 2.84 16.95
CA LEU A 253 -8.97 2.11 16.30
C LEU A 253 -8.47 0.90 15.50
N ALA A 254 -7.37 1.02 14.79
CA ALA A 254 -6.73 -0.06 14.03
C ALA A 254 -6.31 -1.26 14.89
N ASN A 255 -6.05 -1.03 16.20
CA ASN A 255 -5.50 -2.06 17.09
C ASN A 255 -6.47 -2.55 18.18
N VAL A 256 -7.72 -2.07 18.17
CA VAL A 256 -8.77 -2.56 19.07
C VAL A 256 -9.28 -3.93 18.59
N LYS A 257 -9.22 -4.93 19.46
CA LYS A 257 -9.66 -6.29 19.12
C LYS A 257 -11.19 -6.35 18.93
N GLY A 258 -11.62 -7.05 17.89
CA GLY A 258 -13.04 -7.31 17.63
C GLY A 258 -13.83 -6.09 17.14
N LEU A 259 -13.15 -5.06 16.66
CA LEU A 259 -13.75 -3.92 15.99
C LEU A 259 -13.69 -4.15 14.48
N ASP A 260 -14.85 -4.21 13.86
CA ASP A 260 -14.97 -4.22 12.40
C ASP A 260 -14.93 -2.78 11.88
N ILE A 261 -13.87 -2.46 11.15
CA ILE A 261 -13.60 -1.12 10.59
C ILE A 261 -13.49 -1.14 9.05
N GLU A 262 -13.77 -2.26 8.39
CA GLU A 262 -13.62 -2.39 6.93
C GLU A 262 -14.45 -1.36 6.18
N ASP A 263 -15.74 -1.23 6.50
CA ASP A 263 -16.62 -0.21 5.90
C ASP A 263 -16.08 1.22 6.08
N ILE A 264 -15.42 1.47 7.24
CA ILE A 264 -14.85 2.79 7.54
C ILE A 264 -13.61 3.04 6.68
N ILE A 265 -12.79 2.03 6.49
CA ILE A 265 -11.57 2.12 5.65
C ILE A 265 -11.96 2.33 4.19
N GLU A 266 -12.90 1.57 3.64
CA GLU A 266 -13.34 1.67 2.24
C GLU A 266 -13.92 3.06 1.91
N PHE A 267 -14.84 3.56 2.75
CA PHE A 267 -15.39 4.91 2.58
C PHE A 267 -14.32 5.99 2.61
N LYS A 268 -13.35 5.87 3.52
CA LYS A 268 -12.29 6.87 3.67
C LYS A 268 -11.25 6.78 2.59
N GLU A 269 -10.94 5.59 2.06
CA GLU A 269 -10.02 5.45 0.93
C GLU A 269 -10.52 6.23 -0.30
N THR A 270 -11.82 6.13 -0.60
CA THR A 270 -12.45 6.89 -1.68
C THR A 270 -12.34 8.41 -1.44
N LEU A 271 -12.61 8.86 -0.22
CA LEU A 271 -12.51 10.28 0.16
C LEU A 271 -11.06 10.78 0.08
N THR A 272 -10.11 9.99 0.54
CA THR A 272 -8.68 10.31 0.52
C THR A 272 -8.15 10.44 -0.91
N VAL A 273 -8.52 9.57 -1.83
CA VAL A 273 -8.13 9.70 -3.25
C VAL A 273 -8.60 11.04 -3.84
N LEU A 274 -9.83 11.44 -3.53
CA LEU A 274 -10.37 12.74 -3.97
C LEU A 274 -9.63 13.91 -3.33
N LEU A 275 -9.42 13.87 -2.00
CA LEU A 275 -8.74 14.93 -1.26
C LEU A 275 -7.27 15.08 -1.68
N ILE A 276 -6.52 13.99 -1.78
CA ILE A 276 -5.13 14.01 -2.25
C ILE A 276 -5.06 14.67 -3.62
N SER A 277 -5.94 14.26 -4.54
CA SER A 277 -5.94 14.78 -5.90
C SER A 277 -6.23 16.28 -5.95
N ALA A 278 -7.25 16.73 -5.21
CA ALA A 278 -7.59 18.14 -5.12
C ALA A 278 -6.47 18.95 -4.48
N LEU A 279 -5.90 18.48 -3.36
CA LEU A 279 -4.84 19.15 -2.65
C LEU A 279 -3.56 19.31 -3.49
N PHE A 280 -3.15 18.28 -4.25
CA PHE A 280 -1.98 18.39 -5.11
C PHE A 280 -2.19 19.40 -6.25
N ILE A 281 -3.36 19.42 -6.89
CA ILE A 281 -3.68 20.41 -7.92
C ILE A 281 -3.67 21.82 -7.32
N LEU A 282 -4.37 22.02 -6.19
CA LEU A 282 -4.47 23.32 -5.52
C LEU A 282 -3.09 23.85 -5.08
N LEU A 283 -2.32 23.02 -4.38
CA LEU A 283 -1.01 23.44 -3.89
C LEU A 283 -0.01 23.69 -5.03
N ALA A 284 0.00 22.86 -6.07
CA ALA A 284 0.88 23.07 -7.22
C ALA A 284 0.48 24.32 -8.02
N SER A 285 -0.80 24.67 -8.08
CA SER A 285 -1.27 25.86 -8.79
C SER A 285 -0.97 27.19 -8.07
N ARG A 286 -0.60 27.14 -6.79
CA ARG A 286 -0.17 28.33 -6.02
C ARG A 286 1.27 28.77 -6.29
N LEU A 287 2.09 27.93 -6.94
CA LEU A 287 3.48 28.27 -7.19
C LEU A 287 3.57 29.47 -8.14
N ASP A 288 4.46 30.42 -7.80
CA ASP A 288 4.82 31.49 -8.72
C ASP A 288 5.99 31.09 -9.62
N SER A 289 5.80 31.20 -10.93
CA SER A 289 6.81 30.81 -11.92
C SER A 289 8.07 31.68 -11.83
N GLY A 290 7.93 32.97 -11.47
CA GLY A 290 9.04 33.89 -11.34
C GLY A 290 9.97 33.49 -10.20
N THR A 291 9.41 33.25 -9.04
CA THR A 291 10.15 32.84 -7.84
C THR A 291 10.76 31.45 -7.99
N PHE A 292 10.04 30.52 -8.65
CA PHE A 292 10.58 29.17 -8.89
C PHE A 292 11.83 29.18 -9.80
N LEU A 293 11.86 30.04 -10.83
CA LEU A 293 13.02 30.19 -11.72
C LEU A 293 14.19 30.89 -11.03
N SER A 294 13.96 31.72 -10.01
CA SER A 294 15.02 32.45 -9.28
C SER A 294 15.85 31.55 -8.36
N ILE A 295 15.35 30.33 -8.00
CA ILE A 295 16.05 29.37 -7.12
C ILE A 295 17.43 28.93 -7.70
N GLY A 296 17.56 28.87 -9.01
CA GLY A 296 18.81 28.55 -9.69
C GLY A 296 19.40 27.17 -9.33
N TRP A 297 20.72 27.04 -9.53
CA TRP A 297 21.46 25.80 -9.29
C TRP A 297 21.59 25.42 -7.80
N GLY A 298 21.44 26.39 -6.89
CA GLY A 298 21.45 26.13 -5.44
C GLY A 298 20.33 25.19 -4.99
N GLY A 299 19.14 25.37 -5.55
CA GLY A 299 18.03 24.46 -5.27
C GLY A 299 18.26 23.03 -5.76
N VAL A 300 18.88 22.86 -6.92
CA VAL A 300 19.26 21.54 -7.43
C VAL A 300 20.32 20.89 -6.53
N GLY A 301 21.30 21.66 -6.06
CA GLY A 301 22.30 21.22 -5.10
C GLY A 301 21.67 20.74 -3.78
N LEU A 302 20.73 21.53 -3.25
CA LEU A 302 20.00 21.16 -2.04
C LEU A 302 19.15 19.90 -2.23
N LEU A 303 18.44 19.76 -3.35
CA LEU A 303 17.69 18.54 -3.69
C LEU A 303 18.61 17.31 -3.74
N ALA A 304 19.81 17.47 -4.32
CA ALA A 304 20.80 16.40 -4.34
C ALA A 304 21.28 16.03 -2.93
N VAL A 305 21.51 17.00 -2.04
CA VAL A 305 21.82 16.73 -0.62
C VAL A 305 20.71 15.96 0.06
N VAL A 306 19.45 16.36 -0.13
CA VAL A 306 18.28 15.67 0.48
C VAL A 306 18.21 14.22 0.03
N MET A 307 18.37 13.94 -1.27
CA MET A 307 18.19 12.60 -1.83
C MET A 307 19.41 11.70 -1.68
N LEU A 308 20.62 12.25 -1.89
CA LEU A 308 21.85 11.45 -2.03
C LEU A 308 22.70 11.43 -0.76
N VAL A 309 22.47 12.35 0.17
CA VAL A 309 23.27 12.45 1.42
C VAL A 309 22.38 12.22 2.63
N ALA A 310 21.38 13.07 2.84
CA ALA A 310 20.59 13.07 4.06
C ALA A 310 19.84 11.73 4.26
N ARG A 311 19.13 11.28 3.23
CA ARG A 311 18.35 10.04 3.32
C ARG A 311 19.23 8.78 3.43
N PRO A 312 20.25 8.55 2.60
CA PRO A 312 21.13 7.39 2.77
C PRO A 312 21.79 7.36 4.14
N LEU A 313 22.33 8.48 4.63
CA LEU A 313 22.96 8.54 5.94
C LEU A 313 21.99 8.18 7.06
N SER A 314 20.78 8.73 7.02
CA SER A 314 19.71 8.43 7.98
C SER A 314 19.37 6.93 7.99
N VAL A 315 19.16 6.33 6.81
CA VAL A 315 18.78 4.90 6.70
C VAL A 315 19.91 3.98 7.15
N TRP A 316 21.15 4.25 6.76
CA TRP A 316 22.28 3.40 7.13
C TRP A 316 22.58 3.44 8.63
N ILE A 317 22.48 4.61 9.26
CA ILE A 317 22.65 4.74 10.72
C ILE A 317 21.46 4.08 11.46
N SER A 318 20.23 4.36 11.02
CA SER A 318 19.02 3.77 11.63
C SER A 318 18.95 2.24 11.46
N GLY A 319 19.57 1.72 10.40
CA GLY A 319 19.63 0.30 10.09
C GLY A 319 20.72 -0.49 10.86
N ILE A 320 21.47 0.17 11.74
CA ILE A 320 22.46 -0.53 12.58
C ILE A 320 21.73 -1.42 13.60
N GLY A 321 22.10 -2.70 13.64
CA GLY A 321 21.46 -3.67 14.55
C GLY A 321 20.06 -4.13 14.10
N THR A 322 19.73 -3.98 12.82
CA THR A 322 18.52 -4.53 12.20
C THR A 322 18.88 -5.66 11.24
N ASP A 323 17.93 -6.57 10.99
CA ASP A 323 18.12 -7.74 10.11
C ASP A 323 17.98 -7.40 8.61
N LEU A 324 17.98 -6.10 8.25
CA LEU A 324 17.83 -5.63 6.87
C LEU A 324 19.10 -5.88 6.07
N THR A 325 18.94 -6.42 4.87
CA THR A 325 20.05 -6.61 3.92
C THR A 325 20.55 -5.27 3.37
N SER A 326 21.75 -5.27 2.78
CA SER A 326 22.27 -4.06 2.12
C SER A 326 21.37 -3.60 0.97
N ALA A 327 20.72 -4.53 0.24
CA ALA A 327 19.78 -4.22 -0.82
C ALA A 327 18.52 -3.51 -0.27
N ASP A 328 17.99 -3.98 0.86
CA ASP A 328 16.85 -3.37 1.54
C ASP A 328 17.18 -1.93 2.01
N LYS A 329 18.38 -1.74 2.58
CA LYS A 329 18.85 -0.40 3.01
C LYS A 329 19.03 0.55 1.84
N TRP A 330 19.56 0.10 0.70
CA TRP A 330 19.68 0.92 -0.50
C TRP A 330 18.31 1.30 -1.09
N PHE A 331 17.34 0.38 -1.06
CA PHE A 331 15.98 0.70 -1.47
C PHE A 331 15.33 1.74 -0.56
N LEU A 332 15.40 1.56 0.76
CA LEU A 332 14.90 2.54 1.75
C LEU A 332 15.61 3.89 1.64
N SER A 333 16.91 3.90 1.30
CA SER A 333 17.70 5.12 1.08
C SER A 333 17.22 5.92 -0.12
N TRP A 334 16.66 5.27 -1.13
CA TRP A 334 16.11 5.93 -2.29
C TRP A 334 14.69 6.44 -2.06
N MET A 335 13.90 5.73 -1.25
CA MET A 335 12.48 5.99 -1.03
C MET A 335 12.23 6.95 0.12
N ALA A 336 12.06 8.23 -0.18
CA ALA A 336 11.67 9.26 0.79
C ALA A 336 11.00 10.46 0.11
N PRO A 337 9.87 10.27 -0.59
CA PRO A 337 9.18 11.40 -1.21
C PRO A 337 8.61 12.30 -0.12
N ARG A 338 8.66 13.61 -0.35
CA ARG A 338 8.12 14.59 0.58
C ARG A 338 6.64 14.82 0.33
N GLY A 339 5.88 15.10 1.41
CA GLY A 339 4.42 15.13 1.38
C GLY A 339 3.81 16.54 1.40
N ILE A 340 2.47 16.57 1.35
CA ILE A 340 1.64 17.78 1.32
C ILE A 340 1.73 18.56 2.64
N VAL A 341 1.92 17.87 3.77
CA VAL A 341 2.01 18.51 5.09
C VAL A 341 3.13 19.53 5.14
N ALA A 342 4.30 19.20 4.59
CA ALA A 342 5.42 20.13 4.49
C ALA A 342 5.05 21.40 3.69
N ALA A 343 4.30 21.26 2.59
CA ALA A 343 3.83 22.40 1.79
C ALA A 343 2.82 23.27 2.54
N ALA A 344 1.85 22.66 3.23
CA ALA A 344 0.82 23.38 3.97
C ALA A 344 1.43 24.16 5.15
N VAL A 345 2.24 23.49 5.97
CA VAL A 345 2.87 24.07 7.15
C VAL A 345 3.93 25.15 6.75
N SER A 346 4.66 24.92 5.65
CA SER A 346 5.59 25.95 5.14
C SER A 346 4.89 27.24 4.74
N SER A 347 3.73 27.13 4.12
CA SER A 347 2.94 28.31 3.71
C SER A 347 2.46 29.09 4.92
N LEU A 348 2.00 28.41 5.98
CA LEU A 348 1.57 29.06 7.23
C LEU A 348 2.73 29.80 7.90
N PHE A 349 3.90 29.16 8.03
CA PHE A 349 5.05 29.79 8.67
C PHE A 349 5.66 30.92 7.83
N ALA A 350 5.64 30.79 6.50
CA ALA A 350 6.10 31.89 5.63
C ALA A 350 5.29 33.15 5.85
N ILE A 351 3.95 33.05 5.94
CA ILE A 351 3.07 34.19 6.24
C ILE A 351 3.38 34.78 7.62
N LYS A 352 3.44 33.95 8.67
CA LYS A 352 3.74 34.39 10.03
C LYS A 352 5.13 35.07 10.15
N LEU A 353 6.14 34.60 9.40
CA LEU A 353 7.48 35.20 9.39
C LEU A 353 7.52 36.54 8.64
N GLN A 354 6.77 36.64 7.53
CA GLN A 354 6.68 37.89 6.75
C GLN A 354 5.94 38.99 7.53
N GLU A 355 4.82 38.66 8.17
CA GLU A 355 4.04 39.62 9.01
C GLU A 355 4.89 40.22 10.14
N LYS A 356 5.75 39.42 10.75
CA LYS A 356 6.61 39.84 11.86
C LYS A 356 7.95 40.42 11.39
N GLN A 357 8.28 40.41 10.10
CA GLN A 357 9.55 40.84 9.51
C GLN A 357 10.80 40.28 10.23
N LEU A 358 10.72 39.04 10.69
CA LEU A 358 11.72 38.46 11.57
C LEU A 358 12.96 37.95 10.84
N ILE A 359 12.84 37.51 9.57
CA ILE A 359 13.93 36.86 8.84
C ILE A 359 13.86 37.25 7.37
N GLU A 360 14.99 37.71 6.84
CA GLU A 360 15.18 37.98 5.40
C GLU A 360 15.18 36.65 4.61
N GLY A 361 14.53 36.61 3.44
CA GLY A 361 14.46 35.43 2.58
C GLY A 361 13.31 34.46 2.92
N ALA A 362 12.40 34.81 3.82
CA ALA A 362 11.23 33.98 4.15
C ALA A 362 10.31 33.73 2.95
N ASP A 363 10.34 34.58 1.92
CA ASP A 363 9.64 34.44 0.64
C ASP A 363 10.11 33.22 -0.17
N LEU A 364 11.37 32.80 -0.01
CA LEU A 364 11.93 31.62 -0.68
C LEU A 364 11.56 30.29 0.02
N LEU A 365 11.03 30.34 1.25
CA LEU A 365 10.74 29.14 2.05
C LEU A 365 9.76 28.19 1.32
N VAL A 366 8.62 28.72 0.87
CA VAL A 366 7.59 27.93 0.19
C VAL A 366 8.07 27.38 -1.16
N PRO A 367 8.61 28.20 -2.08
CA PRO A 367 9.15 27.70 -3.35
C PRO A 367 10.20 26.62 -3.19
N MET A 368 11.08 26.73 -2.19
CA MET A 368 12.11 25.74 -1.91
C MET A 368 11.54 24.41 -1.38
N VAL A 369 10.56 24.46 -0.50
CA VAL A 369 9.85 23.27 -0.04
C VAL A 369 9.17 22.56 -1.21
N PHE A 370 8.50 23.31 -2.08
CA PHE A 370 7.87 22.75 -3.29
C PHE A 370 8.89 22.17 -4.27
N LEU A 371 10.05 22.81 -4.45
CA LEU A 371 11.13 22.25 -5.28
C LEU A 371 11.54 20.86 -4.78
N VAL A 372 11.71 20.69 -3.47
CA VAL A 372 12.09 19.41 -2.89
C VAL A 372 10.93 18.39 -3.00
N ILE A 373 9.69 18.79 -2.78
CA ILE A 373 8.53 17.92 -2.95
C ILE A 373 8.45 17.42 -4.40
N ILE A 374 8.40 18.34 -5.37
CA ILE A 374 8.26 18.00 -6.79
C ILE A 374 9.47 17.17 -7.24
N GLY A 375 10.68 17.61 -6.90
CA GLY A 375 11.91 16.93 -7.28
C GLY A 375 11.97 15.50 -6.75
N THR A 376 11.70 15.29 -5.45
CA THR A 376 11.70 13.94 -4.86
C THR A 376 10.59 13.07 -5.45
N VAL A 377 9.37 13.59 -5.58
CA VAL A 377 8.24 12.84 -6.14
C VAL A 377 8.49 12.44 -7.59
N VAL A 378 8.92 13.38 -8.44
CA VAL A 378 9.15 13.09 -9.87
C VAL A 378 10.29 12.09 -10.05
N ILE A 379 11.46 12.36 -9.46
CA ILE A 379 12.62 11.49 -9.63
C ILE A 379 12.37 10.09 -9.08
N GLN A 380 11.81 9.99 -7.88
CA GLN A 380 11.58 8.69 -7.24
C GLN A 380 10.45 7.91 -7.94
N SER A 381 9.35 8.56 -8.34
CA SER A 381 8.26 7.89 -9.06
C SER A 381 8.71 7.28 -10.38
N LEU A 382 9.60 7.96 -11.11
CA LEU A 382 10.12 7.47 -12.39
C LEU A 382 11.18 6.36 -12.22
N THR A 383 11.94 6.38 -11.14
CA THR A 383 13.11 5.51 -10.97
C THR A 383 12.89 4.37 -9.97
N ALA A 384 11.94 4.48 -9.04
CA ALA A 384 11.80 3.55 -7.92
C ALA A 384 11.49 2.10 -8.36
N SER A 385 10.63 1.89 -9.35
CA SER A 385 10.32 0.55 -9.86
C SER A 385 11.52 -0.10 -10.55
N TRP A 386 12.32 0.68 -11.27
CA TRP A 386 13.58 0.21 -11.87
C TRP A 386 14.60 -0.14 -10.78
N TRP A 387 14.74 0.73 -9.78
CA TRP A 387 15.66 0.54 -8.66
C TRP A 387 15.30 -0.69 -7.81
N ALA A 388 14.02 -0.87 -7.48
CA ALA A 388 13.52 -2.03 -6.74
C ALA A 388 13.82 -3.35 -7.46
N ARG A 389 13.58 -3.40 -8.78
CA ARG A 389 13.90 -4.58 -9.61
C ARG A 389 15.40 -4.84 -9.67
N ARG A 390 16.22 -3.79 -9.80
CA ARG A 390 17.68 -3.91 -9.86
C ARG A 390 18.27 -4.48 -8.55
N LEU A 391 17.68 -4.12 -7.41
CA LEU A 391 18.07 -4.60 -6.09
C LEU A 391 17.47 -5.96 -5.71
N GLY A 392 16.52 -6.49 -6.48
CA GLY A 392 15.82 -7.73 -6.15
C GLY A 392 14.94 -7.65 -4.90
N VAL A 393 14.40 -6.45 -4.61
CA VAL A 393 13.54 -6.21 -3.44
C VAL A 393 12.06 -6.11 -3.77
N THR A 394 11.68 -6.33 -5.02
CA THR A 394 10.27 -6.48 -5.43
C THR A 394 9.71 -7.80 -4.91
N GLN A 395 8.43 -7.82 -4.58
CA GLN A 395 7.74 -9.09 -4.39
C GLN A 395 7.92 -9.94 -5.65
N GLU A 396 8.32 -11.17 -5.48
CA GLU A 396 8.17 -12.16 -6.54
C GLU A 396 6.71 -12.19 -6.94
N LYS A 397 6.43 -12.35 -8.25
CA LYS A 397 5.03 -12.45 -8.70
C LYS A 397 4.34 -13.48 -7.80
N ALA A 398 3.24 -13.09 -7.17
CA ALA A 398 2.48 -13.97 -6.31
C ALA A 398 1.89 -15.11 -7.15
N GLN A 399 2.70 -16.16 -7.35
CA GLN A 399 2.33 -17.34 -8.16
C GLN A 399 1.75 -18.45 -7.31
N GLY A 400 1.87 -18.33 -6.00
CA GLY A 400 1.38 -19.28 -5.05
C GLY A 400 -0.15 -19.44 -5.09
N VAL A 401 -0.61 -20.54 -4.54
CA VAL A 401 -2.01 -20.95 -4.59
C VAL A 401 -2.51 -21.27 -3.17
N ILE A 402 -3.64 -20.66 -2.77
CA ILE A 402 -4.39 -21.15 -1.62
C ILE A 402 -5.44 -22.15 -2.10
N PHE A 403 -5.47 -23.31 -1.47
CA PHE A 403 -6.48 -24.34 -1.69
C PHE A 403 -7.50 -24.30 -0.56
N PHE A 404 -8.77 -24.08 -0.87
CA PHE A 404 -9.84 -24.37 0.06
C PHE A 404 -10.33 -25.80 -0.15
N GLY A 405 -10.02 -26.67 0.82
CA GLY A 405 -10.18 -28.11 0.80
C GLY A 405 -8.82 -28.82 0.78
N ALA A 406 -8.37 -29.33 1.95
CA ALA A 406 -7.11 -30.08 2.09
C ALA A 406 -7.30 -31.58 1.70
N THR A 407 -7.89 -31.81 0.55
CA THR A 407 -8.19 -33.13 -0.01
C THR A 407 -6.92 -33.88 -0.44
N GLN A 408 -7.02 -35.17 -0.75
CA GLN A 408 -5.88 -35.93 -1.30
C GLN A 408 -5.37 -35.30 -2.61
N PHE A 409 -6.28 -34.80 -3.46
CA PHE A 409 -5.95 -34.07 -4.68
C PHE A 409 -5.12 -32.81 -4.37
N SER A 410 -5.63 -31.95 -3.50
CA SER A 410 -4.95 -30.69 -3.15
C SER A 410 -3.58 -30.93 -2.54
N ARG A 411 -3.43 -31.94 -1.69
CA ARG A 411 -2.14 -32.30 -1.08
C ARG A 411 -1.12 -32.77 -2.11
N GLN A 412 -1.54 -33.65 -3.06
CA GLN A 412 -0.62 -34.07 -4.13
C GLN A 412 -0.28 -32.92 -5.07
N PHE A 413 -1.23 -32.06 -5.39
CA PHE A 413 -0.98 -30.92 -6.24
C PHE A 413 -0.01 -29.93 -5.58
N ALA A 414 -0.23 -29.62 -4.30
CA ALA A 414 0.67 -28.78 -3.52
C ALA A 414 2.11 -29.33 -3.45
N LYS A 415 2.26 -30.66 -3.32
CA LYS A 415 3.59 -31.30 -3.37
C LYS A 415 4.29 -31.08 -4.72
N VAL A 416 3.56 -31.23 -5.81
CA VAL A 416 4.12 -31.00 -7.16
C VAL A 416 4.46 -29.52 -7.34
N LEU A 417 3.63 -28.58 -6.88
CA LEU A 417 3.94 -27.15 -6.91
C LEU A 417 5.19 -26.81 -6.10
N ALA A 418 5.37 -27.44 -4.94
CA ALA A 418 6.54 -27.24 -4.09
C ALA A 418 7.85 -27.69 -4.76
N THR A 419 7.85 -28.72 -5.62
CA THR A 419 9.04 -29.13 -6.40
C THR A 419 9.50 -28.06 -7.39
N HIS A 420 8.59 -27.14 -7.76
CA HIS A 420 8.86 -26.02 -8.65
C HIS A 420 8.99 -24.66 -7.92
N ASN A 421 9.21 -24.69 -6.59
CA ASN A 421 9.30 -23.49 -5.73
C ASN A 421 8.06 -22.59 -5.77
N ILE A 422 6.86 -23.16 -6.02
CA ILE A 422 5.60 -22.44 -5.98
C ILE A 422 4.95 -22.66 -4.61
N ASN A 423 4.79 -21.57 -3.85
CA ASN A 423 4.20 -21.64 -2.53
C ASN A 423 2.73 -22.07 -2.60
N SER A 424 2.31 -22.88 -1.65
CA SER A 424 0.91 -23.26 -1.51
C SER A 424 0.49 -23.32 -0.04
N VAL A 425 -0.75 -22.96 0.22
CA VAL A 425 -1.40 -23.06 1.53
C VAL A 425 -2.68 -23.86 1.38
N LEU A 426 -2.91 -24.83 2.27
CA LEU A 426 -4.12 -25.61 2.29
C LEU A 426 -4.99 -25.21 3.48
N ALA A 427 -6.17 -24.69 3.23
CA ALA A 427 -7.14 -24.31 4.25
C ALA A 427 -8.31 -25.30 4.25
N ASP A 428 -8.69 -25.79 5.41
CA ASP A 428 -9.85 -26.70 5.56
C ASP A 428 -10.45 -26.56 6.96
N THR A 429 -11.75 -26.78 7.05
CA THR A 429 -12.50 -26.86 8.33
C THR A 429 -12.46 -28.27 8.93
N ASN A 430 -11.99 -29.28 8.19
CA ASN A 430 -11.83 -30.65 8.65
C ASN A 430 -10.43 -30.86 9.23
N TRP A 431 -10.35 -31.13 10.53
CA TRP A 431 -9.08 -31.38 11.23
C TRP A 431 -8.31 -32.58 10.68
N GLU A 432 -8.98 -33.67 10.30
CA GLU A 432 -8.31 -34.87 9.77
C GLU A 432 -7.59 -34.56 8.46
N SER A 433 -8.22 -33.81 7.55
CA SER A 433 -7.63 -33.36 6.29
C SER A 433 -6.38 -32.50 6.54
N ILE A 434 -6.48 -31.57 7.49
CA ILE A 434 -5.37 -30.69 7.89
C ILE A 434 -4.24 -31.47 8.55
N ARG A 435 -4.57 -32.46 9.42
CA ARG A 435 -3.57 -33.33 10.05
C ARG A 435 -2.74 -34.08 9.00
N LEU A 436 -3.41 -34.67 8.00
CA LEU A 436 -2.73 -35.37 6.91
C LEU A 436 -1.86 -34.43 6.07
N ALA A 437 -2.32 -33.23 5.78
CA ALA A 437 -1.53 -32.22 5.06
C ALA A 437 -0.30 -31.77 5.85
N ARG A 438 -0.41 -31.66 7.18
CA ARG A 438 0.74 -31.40 8.08
C ARG A 438 1.77 -32.53 8.06
N MET A 439 1.30 -33.79 8.08
CA MET A 439 2.19 -34.95 7.97
C MET A 439 2.94 -34.97 6.62
N ASP A 440 2.34 -34.41 5.59
CA ASP A 440 2.93 -34.19 4.27
C ASP A 440 3.89 -32.99 4.21
N ASN A 441 4.14 -32.32 5.34
CA ASN A 441 5.00 -31.11 5.48
C ASN A 441 4.54 -29.94 4.60
N LEU A 442 3.23 -29.76 4.43
CA LEU A 442 2.62 -28.67 3.69
C LEU A 442 2.19 -27.53 4.62
N ASN A 443 2.17 -26.29 4.11
CA ASN A 443 1.63 -25.16 4.84
C ASN A 443 0.11 -25.28 4.94
N VAL A 444 -0.42 -25.19 6.17
CA VAL A 444 -1.84 -25.46 6.41
C VAL A 444 -2.47 -24.43 7.35
N TYR A 445 -3.75 -24.15 7.10
CA TYR A 445 -4.60 -23.37 7.97
C TYR A 445 -5.83 -24.20 8.35
N PHE A 446 -6.08 -24.36 9.66
CA PHE A 446 -7.27 -25.02 10.17
C PHE A 446 -8.36 -24.00 10.46
N GLY A 447 -9.43 -24.02 9.69
CA GLY A 447 -10.57 -23.11 9.81
C GLY A 447 -11.16 -22.70 8.47
N ASN A 448 -12.17 -21.84 8.52
CA ASN A 448 -12.72 -21.19 7.34
C ASN A 448 -11.75 -20.09 6.89
N PRO A 449 -11.19 -20.14 5.67
CA PRO A 449 -10.24 -19.14 5.19
C PRO A 449 -10.86 -17.76 4.92
N ALA A 450 -12.20 -17.66 4.84
CA ALA A 450 -12.92 -16.38 4.76
C ALA A 450 -13.41 -15.88 6.13
N SER A 451 -12.78 -16.28 7.21
CA SER A 451 -13.11 -15.82 8.56
C SER A 451 -12.18 -14.71 9.02
N SER A 452 -12.65 -13.81 9.88
CA SER A 452 -11.81 -12.77 10.49
C SER A 452 -10.61 -13.34 11.29
N HIS A 453 -10.68 -14.60 11.72
CA HIS A 453 -9.53 -15.29 12.28
C HIS A 453 -8.49 -15.62 11.20
N ALA A 454 -8.91 -16.00 10.00
CA ALA A 454 -8.02 -16.27 8.87
C ALA A 454 -7.32 -14.99 8.43
N GLU A 455 -8.02 -13.89 8.24
CA GLU A 455 -7.46 -12.57 7.89
C GLU A 455 -6.31 -12.16 8.81
N ASN A 456 -6.42 -12.52 10.07
CA ASN A 456 -5.42 -12.17 11.08
C ASN A 456 -4.27 -13.17 11.28
N ASN A 457 -4.40 -14.42 10.81
CA ASN A 457 -3.47 -15.49 11.14
C ASN A 457 -3.05 -16.35 9.95
N LEU A 458 -3.67 -16.18 8.78
CA LEU A 458 -3.31 -16.87 7.56
C LEU A 458 -2.27 -16.02 6.79
N GLU A 459 -1.07 -16.57 6.65
CA GLU A 459 0.00 -15.92 5.89
C GLU A 459 -0.19 -16.21 4.40
N LEU A 460 -0.49 -15.17 3.63
CA LEU A 460 -0.69 -15.26 2.17
C LEU A 460 0.52 -14.70 1.38
N ASP A 461 1.68 -14.58 2.01
CA ASP A 461 2.88 -14.09 1.35
C ASP A 461 3.27 -14.97 0.15
N GLY A 462 3.34 -14.34 -1.04
CA GLY A 462 3.60 -15.03 -2.31
C GLY A 462 2.40 -15.80 -2.89
N ILE A 463 1.23 -15.81 -2.23
CA ILE A 463 -0.01 -16.39 -2.73
C ILE A 463 -0.75 -15.34 -3.57
N GLY A 464 -1.16 -15.70 -4.77
CA GLY A 464 -1.85 -14.78 -5.67
C GLY A 464 -3.06 -15.38 -6.38
N ARG A 465 -3.46 -16.59 -5.99
CA ARG A 465 -4.60 -17.30 -6.59
C ARG A 465 -5.31 -18.16 -5.55
N ALA A 466 -6.62 -18.29 -5.67
CA ALA A 466 -7.42 -19.19 -4.87
C ALA A 466 -8.03 -20.31 -5.71
N MET A 467 -7.92 -21.54 -5.23
CA MET A 467 -8.54 -22.73 -5.81
C MET A 467 -9.54 -23.34 -4.82
N ILE A 468 -10.82 -23.28 -5.16
CA ILE A 468 -11.91 -23.82 -4.37
C ILE A 468 -12.16 -25.27 -4.80
N VAL A 469 -11.61 -26.21 -4.05
CA VAL A 469 -11.65 -27.66 -4.35
C VAL A 469 -12.22 -28.47 -3.18
N SER A 470 -13.03 -27.83 -2.35
CA SER A 470 -13.65 -28.41 -1.17
C SER A 470 -14.99 -29.07 -1.45
N PRO A 471 -15.43 -30.03 -0.61
CA PRO A 471 -16.77 -30.60 -0.69
C PRO A 471 -17.88 -29.68 -0.16
N TYR A 472 -17.54 -28.54 0.45
CA TYR A 472 -18.47 -27.69 1.22
C TYR A 472 -19.24 -26.74 0.30
N ARG A 473 -20.25 -27.24 -0.41
CA ARG A 473 -21.04 -26.49 -1.40
C ARG A 473 -21.62 -25.17 -0.90
N GLN A 474 -21.99 -25.08 0.38
CA GLN A 474 -22.58 -23.87 0.96
C GLN A 474 -21.53 -22.82 1.31
N THR A 475 -20.32 -23.23 1.65
CA THR A 475 -19.23 -22.33 2.05
C THR A 475 -18.39 -21.89 0.85
N ASN A 476 -18.30 -22.71 -0.20
CA ASN A 476 -17.49 -22.40 -1.38
C ASN A 476 -17.79 -21.02 -1.99
N PRO A 477 -19.07 -20.61 -2.20
CA PRO A 477 -19.36 -19.29 -2.76
C PRO A 477 -18.88 -18.14 -1.87
N LEU A 478 -18.99 -18.27 -0.54
CA LEU A 478 -18.54 -17.24 0.40
C LEU A 478 -17.02 -17.09 0.38
N VAL A 479 -16.29 -18.20 0.37
CA VAL A 479 -14.82 -18.20 0.25
C VAL A 479 -14.40 -17.64 -1.10
N SER A 480 -15.13 -17.95 -2.16
CA SER A 480 -14.86 -17.42 -3.49
C SER A 480 -15.02 -15.91 -3.55
N MET A 481 -16.12 -15.37 -3.04
CA MET A 481 -16.35 -13.92 -2.98
C MET A 481 -15.25 -13.21 -2.19
N HIS A 482 -14.91 -13.73 -1.01
CA HIS A 482 -13.85 -13.16 -0.19
C HIS A 482 -12.50 -13.06 -0.94
N TYR A 483 -12.09 -14.12 -1.64
CA TYR A 483 -10.84 -14.10 -2.38
C TYR A 483 -10.92 -13.37 -3.73
N GLN A 484 -12.12 -13.12 -4.28
CA GLN A 484 -12.30 -12.22 -5.41
C GLN A 484 -11.98 -10.78 -5.03
N ASP A 485 -12.39 -10.36 -3.85
CA ASP A 485 -12.07 -9.02 -3.31
C ASP A 485 -10.56 -8.88 -3.06
N GLU A 486 -9.89 -9.95 -2.59
CA GLU A 486 -8.46 -9.89 -2.26
C GLU A 486 -7.53 -10.06 -3.48
N PHE A 487 -7.78 -11.04 -4.35
CA PHE A 487 -6.91 -11.35 -5.50
C PHE A 487 -7.43 -10.82 -6.84
N GLY A 488 -8.70 -10.44 -6.91
CA GLY A 488 -9.43 -10.08 -8.12
C GLY A 488 -10.13 -11.27 -8.79
N GLU A 489 -11.25 -11.00 -9.46
CA GLU A 489 -12.16 -11.99 -10.07
C GLU A 489 -11.44 -13.02 -10.99
N ASN A 490 -10.41 -12.58 -11.71
CA ASN A 490 -9.69 -13.45 -12.66
C ASN A 490 -8.69 -14.43 -12.01
N LYS A 491 -8.56 -14.42 -10.68
CA LYS A 491 -7.58 -15.22 -9.94
C LYS A 491 -8.22 -16.20 -8.95
N VAL A 492 -9.53 -16.28 -8.94
CA VAL A 492 -10.29 -17.23 -8.13
C VAL A 492 -10.90 -18.29 -9.05
N PHE A 493 -10.69 -19.54 -8.71
CA PHE A 493 -11.02 -20.68 -9.55
C PHE A 493 -11.82 -21.71 -8.74
N GLU A 494 -12.91 -22.24 -9.33
CA GLU A 494 -13.77 -23.25 -8.71
C GLU A 494 -13.91 -24.50 -9.56
N LEU A 495 -14.16 -25.63 -8.91
CA LEU A 495 -14.58 -26.84 -9.61
C LEU A 495 -16.03 -26.74 -10.10
N GLU A 496 -16.30 -27.37 -11.23
CA GLU A 496 -17.66 -27.45 -11.77
C GLU A 496 -18.61 -28.16 -10.79
N SER A 497 -19.81 -27.58 -10.60
CA SER A 497 -20.84 -28.21 -9.74
C SER A 497 -21.62 -29.24 -10.51
N SER A 498 -21.87 -30.41 -9.91
CA SER A 498 -22.62 -31.51 -10.53
C SER A 498 -24.13 -31.26 -10.69
N GLU A 499 -24.67 -30.17 -10.14
CA GLU A 499 -26.11 -29.86 -10.14
C GLU A 499 -26.41 -28.58 -10.93
N ASN A 500 -26.24 -28.60 -12.24
CA ASN A 500 -26.38 -27.40 -13.10
C ASN A 500 -27.79 -27.21 -13.69
N LYS A 501 -28.90 -27.68 -13.08
CA LYS A 501 -30.20 -27.61 -13.75
C LYS A 501 -31.25 -26.65 -13.20
N HIS A 502 -30.98 -25.92 -12.10
CA HIS A 502 -31.97 -24.99 -11.54
C HIS A 502 -31.37 -23.64 -11.23
N GLU A 503 -31.46 -22.71 -12.17
CA GLU A 503 -30.99 -21.30 -12.07
C GLU A 503 -31.50 -20.55 -10.83
N ARG A 504 -32.63 -20.95 -10.26
CA ARG A 504 -33.25 -20.30 -9.07
C ARG A 504 -32.49 -20.51 -7.75
N HIS A 505 -31.55 -21.44 -7.70
CA HIS A 505 -30.75 -21.77 -6.50
C HIS A 505 -29.27 -21.51 -6.68
N GLN A 506 -28.88 -20.90 -7.79
CA GLN A 506 -27.48 -20.50 -8.03
C GLN A 506 -27.27 -19.10 -7.48
N VAL A 507 -26.26 -18.94 -6.62
CA VAL A 507 -25.63 -17.64 -6.39
C VAL A 507 -24.99 -17.24 -7.71
N SER A 508 -25.23 -16.01 -8.18
CA SER A 508 -24.64 -15.49 -9.43
C SER A 508 -23.15 -15.81 -9.49
N ARG A 509 -22.74 -16.55 -10.51
CA ARG A 509 -21.36 -16.97 -10.73
C ARG A 509 -20.67 -16.08 -11.77
N ASP A 510 -21.09 -14.83 -11.89
CA ASP A 510 -20.44 -13.87 -12.77
C ASP A 510 -19.03 -13.62 -12.25
N GLY A 511 -18.04 -14.13 -12.97
CA GLY A 511 -16.62 -13.90 -12.71
C GLY A 511 -15.75 -15.12 -12.40
N ASN A 512 -16.28 -16.23 -11.88
CA ASN A 512 -15.48 -17.41 -11.54
C ASN A 512 -15.11 -18.24 -12.77
N ARG A 513 -13.83 -18.59 -12.87
CA ARG A 513 -13.32 -19.49 -13.91
C ARG A 513 -13.40 -20.94 -13.42
N SER A 514 -14.10 -21.80 -14.16
CA SER A 514 -14.11 -23.24 -13.89
C SER A 514 -12.72 -23.84 -14.08
N LEU A 515 -12.28 -24.64 -13.09
CA LEU A 515 -11.01 -25.35 -13.10
C LEU A 515 -11.03 -26.49 -14.12
N PHE A 516 -9.92 -26.62 -14.85
CA PHE A 516 -9.60 -27.76 -15.70
C PHE A 516 -10.54 -27.90 -16.92
N SER A 517 -10.80 -29.13 -17.34
CA SER A 517 -11.68 -29.44 -18.47
C SER A 517 -13.16 -29.61 -18.01
N GLU A 518 -14.08 -29.54 -18.97
CA GLU A 518 -15.51 -29.74 -18.74
C GLU A 518 -15.79 -31.08 -18.05
N GLY A 519 -16.72 -31.11 -17.11
CA GLY A 519 -17.11 -32.31 -16.36
C GLY A 519 -16.10 -32.74 -15.28
N VAL A 520 -15.11 -31.91 -14.92
CA VAL A 520 -14.21 -32.18 -13.79
C VAL A 520 -14.83 -31.62 -12.50
N THR A 521 -15.55 -32.47 -11.79
CA THR A 521 -16.20 -32.16 -10.52
C THR A 521 -15.36 -32.66 -9.34
N TYR A 522 -15.68 -32.17 -8.12
CA TYR A 522 -15.10 -32.70 -6.87
C TYR A 522 -15.22 -34.23 -6.76
N SER A 523 -16.39 -34.76 -7.04
CA SER A 523 -16.68 -36.21 -6.95
C SER A 523 -15.79 -37.01 -7.90
N LYS A 524 -15.60 -36.52 -9.13
CA LYS A 524 -14.74 -37.17 -10.13
C LYS A 524 -13.27 -37.16 -9.69
N LEU A 525 -12.75 -36.02 -9.22
CA LEU A 525 -11.38 -35.94 -8.73
C LEU A 525 -11.15 -36.85 -7.54
N ASN A 526 -12.07 -36.87 -6.57
CA ASN A 526 -11.95 -37.71 -5.40
C ASN A 526 -12.03 -39.21 -5.75
N SER A 527 -12.87 -39.59 -6.69
CA SER A 527 -12.93 -40.97 -7.20
C SER A 527 -11.65 -41.41 -7.88
N LEU A 528 -11.09 -40.58 -8.76
CA LEU A 528 -9.79 -40.84 -9.43
C LEU A 528 -8.67 -40.99 -8.41
N MET A 529 -8.61 -40.10 -7.41
CA MET A 529 -7.61 -40.17 -6.34
C MET A 529 -7.74 -41.44 -5.50
N ALA A 530 -8.97 -41.87 -5.18
CA ALA A 530 -9.23 -43.11 -4.45
C ALA A 530 -8.84 -44.37 -5.26
N GLN A 531 -8.88 -44.29 -6.59
CA GLN A 531 -8.44 -45.34 -7.51
C GLN A 531 -6.90 -45.39 -7.67
N GLY A 532 -6.16 -44.46 -7.04
CA GLY A 532 -4.69 -44.45 -7.09
C GLY A 532 -4.10 -43.56 -8.20
N SER A 533 -4.88 -42.64 -8.78
CA SER A 533 -4.35 -41.63 -9.71
C SER A 533 -3.28 -40.78 -9.07
N GLN A 534 -2.31 -40.31 -9.86
CA GLN A 534 -1.19 -39.50 -9.39
C GLN A 534 -1.09 -38.19 -10.19
N ILE A 535 -0.72 -37.12 -9.50
CA ILE A 535 -0.38 -35.85 -10.15
C ILE A 535 1.12 -35.86 -10.45
N LYS A 536 1.49 -35.62 -11.72
CA LYS A 536 2.88 -35.57 -12.17
C LYS A 536 3.13 -34.34 -13.03
N SER A 537 4.37 -33.84 -12.98
CA SER A 537 4.91 -32.88 -13.92
C SER A 537 5.63 -33.64 -15.04
N THR A 538 5.35 -33.27 -16.28
CA THR A 538 5.94 -33.87 -17.48
C THR A 538 6.52 -32.76 -18.34
N GLY A 539 7.83 -32.82 -18.63
CA GLY A 539 8.47 -31.86 -19.53
C GLY A 539 8.04 -32.12 -20.98
N LEU A 540 7.51 -31.08 -21.63
CA LEU A 540 7.24 -31.08 -23.06
C LEU A 540 8.42 -30.44 -23.79
N THR A 541 8.86 -31.08 -24.87
CA THR A 541 10.02 -30.67 -25.71
C THR A 541 9.63 -30.79 -27.18
N GLU A 542 10.50 -30.35 -28.09
CA GLU A 542 10.31 -30.59 -29.52
C GLU A 542 10.20 -32.07 -29.91
N ALA A 543 10.85 -32.97 -29.13
CA ALA A 543 10.81 -34.41 -29.35
C ALA A 543 9.66 -35.15 -28.65
N PHE A 544 9.00 -34.51 -27.69
CA PHE A 544 7.84 -35.03 -27.00
C PHE A 544 6.84 -33.89 -26.78
N ASP A 545 5.94 -33.71 -27.74
CA ASP A 545 4.99 -32.63 -27.79
C ASP A 545 3.66 -32.99 -27.10
N LEU A 546 2.70 -32.06 -27.13
CA LEU A 546 1.37 -32.25 -26.55
C LEU A 546 0.60 -33.38 -27.25
N ASN A 547 0.80 -33.60 -28.55
CA ASN A 547 0.09 -34.64 -29.28
C ASN A 547 0.60 -36.00 -28.87
N GLU A 548 1.91 -36.15 -28.72
CA GLU A 548 2.53 -37.38 -28.21
C GLU A 548 2.14 -37.65 -26.76
N PHE A 549 2.08 -36.61 -25.93
CA PHE A 549 1.57 -36.72 -24.57
C PHE A 549 0.10 -37.20 -24.53
N ASN A 550 -0.79 -36.61 -25.35
CA ASN A 550 -2.18 -37.01 -25.44
C ASN A 550 -2.36 -38.41 -26.02
N ALA A 551 -1.50 -38.82 -26.94
CA ALA A 551 -1.52 -40.18 -27.49
C ALA A 551 -1.09 -41.23 -26.42
N LEU A 552 -0.11 -40.88 -25.58
CA LEU A 552 0.37 -41.76 -24.52
C LEU A 552 -0.57 -41.77 -23.30
N TYR A 553 -1.21 -40.63 -22.99
CA TYR A 553 -2.10 -40.45 -21.82
C TYR A 553 -3.46 -39.87 -22.19
N PRO A 554 -4.30 -40.61 -22.96
CA PRO A 554 -5.57 -40.08 -23.51
C PRO A 554 -6.62 -39.71 -22.47
N LYS A 555 -6.48 -40.19 -21.22
CA LYS A 555 -7.38 -39.89 -20.10
C LYS A 555 -6.77 -38.98 -19.05
N ALA A 556 -5.59 -38.41 -19.30
CA ALA A 556 -4.97 -37.45 -18.41
C ALA A 556 -5.81 -36.19 -18.30
N ILE A 557 -5.88 -35.60 -17.10
CA ILE A 557 -6.52 -34.31 -16.88
C ILE A 557 -5.42 -33.28 -16.71
N PRO A 558 -5.23 -32.36 -17.67
CA PRO A 558 -4.26 -31.26 -17.53
C PRO A 558 -4.70 -30.30 -16.42
N LEU A 559 -3.81 -29.95 -15.51
CA LEU A 559 -4.10 -29.11 -14.34
C LEU A 559 -3.45 -27.73 -14.45
N GLY A 560 -2.24 -27.68 -14.97
CA GLY A 560 -1.47 -26.43 -15.09
C GLY A 560 -0.22 -26.61 -15.94
N VAL A 561 0.37 -25.49 -16.34
CA VAL A 561 1.61 -25.44 -17.14
C VAL A 561 2.59 -24.49 -16.47
N ILE A 562 3.85 -24.85 -16.47
CA ILE A 562 4.97 -24.00 -16.01
C ILE A 562 5.82 -23.63 -17.21
N ILE A 563 5.93 -22.33 -17.49
CA ILE A 563 6.70 -21.80 -18.64
C ILE A 563 7.70 -20.78 -18.11
N GLY A 564 8.98 -21.07 -18.24
CA GLY A 564 10.04 -20.16 -17.77
C GLY A 564 9.93 -19.80 -16.27
N GLY A 565 9.40 -20.71 -15.45
CA GLY A 565 9.15 -20.49 -14.02
C GLY A 565 7.80 -19.83 -13.69
N ASP A 566 7.02 -19.39 -14.69
CA ASP A 566 5.67 -18.84 -14.49
C ASP A 566 4.63 -19.97 -14.50
N PHE A 567 3.93 -20.17 -13.39
CA PHE A 567 2.84 -21.15 -13.28
C PHE A 567 1.53 -20.58 -13.83
N ARG A 568 0.83 -21.35 -14.66
CA ARG A 568 -0.49 -21.02 -15.21
C ARG A 568 -1.45 -22.17 -15.01
N LEU A 569 -2.58 -21.89 -14.37
CA LEU A 569 -3.68 -22.86 -14.22
C LEU A 569 -4.40 -23.03 -15.54
N ILE A 570 -4.81 -24.28 -15.82
CA ILE A 570 -5.66 -24.61 -16.94
C ILE A 570 -7.11 -24.47 -16.47
N THR A 571 -7.90 -23.70 -17.23
CA THR A 571 -9.31 -23.43 -16.97
C THR A 571 -10.15 -23.85 -18.16
N GLN A 572 -11.44 -24.05 -17.94
CA GLN A 572 -12.39 -24.34 -19.00
C GLN A 572 -12.33 -23.25 -20.09
N GLY A 573 -12.21 -23.66 -21.35
CA GLY A 573 -12.02 -22.73 -22.48
C GLY A 573 -10.59 -22.24 -22.69
N SER A 574 -9.61 -22.67 -21.88
CA SER A 574 -8.19 -22.43 -22.18
C SER A 574 -7.79 -23.23 -23.41
N GLU A 575 -7.31 -22.56 -24.47
CA GLU A 575 -6.72 -23.21 -25.61
C GLU A 575 -5.32 -23.71 -25.22
N LEU A 576 -5.21 -24.98 -24.87
CA LEU A 576 -3.98 -25.60 -24.37
C LEU A 576 -2.83 -25.43 -25.37
N GLU A 577 -3.13 -25.58 -26.66
CA GLU A 577 -2.16 -25.41 -27.74
C GLU A 577 -1.54 -24.00 -27.82
N LYS A 578 -2.29 -22.98 -27.42
CA LYS A 578 -1.78 -21.60 -27.35
C LYS A 578 -1.01 -21.29 -26.05
N LEU A 579 -1.25 -22.07 -24.99
CA LEU A 579 -0.57 -21.91 -23.71
C LEU A 579 0.76 -22.66 -23.69
N ILE A 580 0.91 -23.73 -24.43
CA ILE A 580 2.09 -24.58 -24.49
C ILE A 580 3.07 -24.01 -25.50
N SER A 581 4.25 -23.59 -25.03
CA SER A 581 5.41 -23.29 -25.84
C SER A 581 6.26 -24.56 -26.01
N THR A 582 7.22 -24.52 -26.94
CA THR A 582 8.10 -25.66 -27.26
C THR A 582 8.89 -26.23 -26.09
N GLU A 583 9.07 -25.48 -25.00
CA GLU A 583 9.69 -25.95 -23.76
C GLU A 583 8.85 -25.52 -22.57
N CYS A 584 8.10 -26.44 -21.98
CA CYS A 584 7.29 -26.22 -20.78
C CYS A 584 7.09 -27.49 -19.98
N GLU A 585 6.66 -27.36 -18.72
CA GLU A 585 6.27 -28.49 -17.89
C GLU A 585 4.75 -28.52 -17.72
N LEU A 586 4.15 -29.64 -18.13
CA LEU A 586 2.73 -29.90 -17.99
C LEU A 586 2.46 -30.68 -16.71
N ILE A 587 1.70 -30.07 -15.78
CA ILE A 587 1.19 -30.75 -14.59
C ILE A 587 -0.14 -31.40 -14.93
N SER A 588 -0.24 -32.71 -14.77
CA SER A 588 -1.44 -33.48 -15.11
C SER A 588 -1.78 -34.55 -14.08
N LEU A 589 -3.08 -34.88 -13.95
CA LEU A 589 -3.57 -36.02 -13.19
C LEU A 589 -3.63 -37.24 -14.12
N LEU A 590 -2.84 -38.25 -13.82
CA LEU A 590 -2.75 -39.50 -14.59
C LEU A 590 -3.58 -40.60 -13.92
N PRO A 591 -4.52 -41.26 -14.61
CA PRO A 591 -5.27 -42.41 -14.11
C PRO A 591 -4.38 -43.62 -13.86
N PRO A 592 -4.76 -44.55 -12.95
CA PRO A 592 -3.94 -45.71 -12.56
C PRO A 592 -3.65 -46.67 -13.71
N SER A 593 -4.55 -46.82 -14.66
CA SER A 593 -4.40 -47.71 -15.83
C SER A 593 -3.31 -47.29 -16.82
N GLU A 594 -2.87 -46.04 -16.75
CA GLU A 594 -1.84 -45.46 -17.62
C GLU A 594 -0.44 -45.51 -16.99
N GLN A 595 -0.31 -46.10 -15.80
CA GLN A 595 0.98 -46.24 -15.11
C GLN A 595 1.68 -47.59 -15.43
N THR A 596 0.97 -48.58 -15.98
CA THR A 596 1.41 -49.97 -16.02
C THR A 596 1.95 -50.44 -17.39
N GLU A 597 1.78 -49.69 -18.47
CA GLU A 597 2.42 -49.99 -19.74
C GLU A 597 3.79 -49.29 -19.86
N LYS A 598 4.71 -49.60 -18.94
CA LYS A 598 6.12 -49.59 -19.30
C LYS A 598 6.35 -50.81 -20.15
N VAL A 599 6.49 -50.58 -21.44
CA VAL A 599 7.04 -51.47 -22.45
C VAL A 599 8.00 -52.47 -21.80
N GLU A 600 7.54 -53.70 -21.57
CA GLU A 600 8.42 -54.85 -21.63
C GLU A 600 8.92 -54.96 -23.08
N ASN A 601 10.17 -54.66 -23.25
CA ASN A 601 10.87 -54.78 -24.49
C ASN A 601 10.87 -56.26 -24.87
N PRO A 602 10.24 -56.71 -25.97
CA PRO A 602 10.32 -58.09 -26.40
C PRO A 602 11.58 -58.24 -27.27
N ASP A 603 12.74 -58.34 -26.62
CA ASP A 603 13.93 -58.92 -27.23
C ASP A 603 15.00 -59.15 -26.17
N LYS A 604 14.89 -60.33 -25.53
CA LYS A 604 15.98 -61.22 -25.18
C LYS A 604 15.48 -62.64 -25.09
#